data_c688269e0ba0c6884d979fa6002ffdfc
#
_entry.id   c688269e0ba0c6884d979fa6002ffdfc
#
_cell.length_a   1.000
_cell.length_b   1.000
_cell.length_c   1.000
_cell.angle_alpha   90.00
_cell.angle_beta   90.00
_cell.angle_gamma   90.00
#
_symmetry.space_group_name_H-M   'P 1'
#
loop_
_entity.id
_entity.type
_entity.pdbx_description
1 polymer ?
#
loop_
_entity_poly.entity_id
_entity_poly.type
_entity_poly.pdbx_seq_one_letter_code
_entity_poly.pdbx_strand_id
1 'polypeptide(L)'
;MAVHMIDVHFVTFDCARPYELATFWRDATGGELHPETQKDHDEVLLQGRVNLLFIKVPEGKSTKNRVHLDVTGTGGTTRDQEVERLLGLGATVFEDRRKPNGGGWVTMLDPEGNEFCVCRAEYERA
;
A
#
# COMPACT_ATOMS: atom_id res chain seq x y z
N MET A 1 31.65 3.30 19.28
CA MET A 1 31.94 2.46 18.11
C MET A 1 30.76 2.47 17.17
N ALA A 2 31.01 2.68 15.92
CA ALA A 2 29.94 2.65 14.92
C ALA A 2 29.54 1.21 14.63
N VAL A 3 28.25 0.96 14.63
CA VAL A 3 27.68 -0.32 14.21
C VAL A 3 27.13 -0.12 12.80
N HIS A 4 27.59 -0.96 11.87
CA HIS A 4 27.15 -0.87 10.49
C HIS A 4 25.90 -1.72 10.31
N MET A 5 24.79 -1.04 10.01
CA MET A 5 23.50 -1.66 9.74
C MET A 5 22.99 -1.14 8.40
N ILE A 6 21.89 -1.71 7.93
CA ILE A 6 21.20 -1.20 6.75
C ILE A 6 19.91 -0.52 7.18
N ASP A 7 19.47 0.42 6.34
CA ASP A 7 18.16 1.03 6.46
C ASP A 7 17.32 0.65 5.26
N VAL A 8 16.01 0.60 5.45
CA VAL A 8 15.09 0.47 4.33
C VAL A 8 14.90 1.85 3.72
N HIS A 9 15.44 2.05 2.52
CA HIS A 9 15.38 3.34 1.84
C HIS A 9 14.05 3.52 1.12
N PHE A 10 13.65 2.52 0.35
CA PHE A 10 12.36 2.48 -0.33
C PHE A 10 11.78 1.08 -0.23
N VAL A 11 10.44 1.00 -0.31
CA VAL A 11 9.78 -0.22 -0.75
C VAL A 11 9.43 0.01 -2.21
N THR A 12 9.96 -0.81 -3.10
CA THR A 12 9.80 -0.63 -4.54
C THR A 12 8.76 -1.60 -5.09
N PHE A 13 7.82 -1.05 -5.85
CA PHE A 13 6.81 -1.81 -6.58
C PHE A 13 7.22 -1.84 -8.04
N ASP A 14 7.50 -3.02 -8.56
CA ASP A 14 7.59 -3.23 -10.00
C ASP A 14 6.17 -3.24 -10.55
N CYS A 15 5.92 -2.51 -11.63
CA CYS A 15 4.55 -2.28 -12.08
C CYS A 15 4.49 -1.98 -13.57
N ALA A 16 3.28 -1.92 -14.12
CA ALA A 16 3.06 -1.56 -15.51
C ALA A 16 2.83 -0.06 -15.67
N ARG A 17 2.19 0.58 -14.68
CA ARG A 17 1.76 1.98 -14.74
C ARG A 17 2.17 2.72 -13.47
N PRO A 18 3.42 3.19 -13.39
CA PRO A 18 3.93 3.80 -12.15
C PRO A 18 3.11 4.98 -11.65
N TYR A 19 2.72 5.90 -12.53
CA TYR A 19 1.99 7.10 -12.10
C TYR A 19 0.62 6.73 -11.51
N GLU A 20 -0.15 5.89 -12.20
CA GLU A 20 -1.48 5.50 -11.76
C GLU A 20 -1.42 4.70 -10.46
N LEU A 21 -0.46 3.79 -10.34
CA LEU A 21 -0.29 3.01 -9.11
C LEU A 21 0.15 3.91 -7.96
N ALA A 22 1.07 4.83 -8.22
CA ALA A 22 1.54 5.78 -7.21
C ALA A 22 0.41 6.71 -6.73
N THR A 23 -0.50 7.12 -7.62
CA THR A 23 -1.63 7.96 -7.21
C THR A 23 -2.61 7.23 -6.31
N PHE A 24 -2.82 5.93 -6.56
CA PHE A 24 -3.62 5.12 -5.63
C PHE A 24 -2.98 5.13 -4.23
N TRP A 25 -1.69 4.81 -4.15
CA TRP A 25 -1.00 4.75 -2.85
C TRP A 25 -0.86 6.12 -2.20
N ARG A 26 -0.73 7.19 -2.99
CA ARG A 26 -0.78 8.56 -2.47
C ARG A 26 -2.11 8.83 -1.77
N ASP A 27 -3.22 8.51 -2.43
CA ASP A 27 -4.54 8.75 -1.88
C ASP A 27 -4.84 7.82 -0.70
N ALA A 28 -4.28 6.62 -0.72
CA ALA A 28 -4.42 5.67 0.39
C ALA A 28 -3.64 6.10 1.63
N THR A 29 -2.43 6.60 1.46
CA THR A 29 -1.50 6.85 2.57
C THR A 29 -1.40 8.31 3.00
N GLY A 30 -1.85 9.24 2.16
CA GLY A 30 -1.69 10.67 2.43
C GLY A 30 -0.29 11.18 2.13
N GLY A 31 0.54 10.40 1.43
CA GLY A 31 1.87 10.84 1.03
C GLY A 31 1.85 11.86 -0.09
N GLU A 32 3.04 12.24 -0.54
CA GLU A 32 3.22 13.24 -1.60
C GLU A 32 4.11 12.69 -2.70
N LEU A 33 3.66 12.82 -3.94
CA LEU A 33 4.50 12.50 -5.09
C LEU A 33 5.64 13.50 -5.18
N HIS A 34 6.83 13.03 -5.60
CA HIS A 34 7.97 13.91 -5.81
C HIS A 34 7.55 15.08 -6.72
N PRO A 35 7.97 16.33 -6.43
CA PRO A 35 7.50 17.51 -7.16
C PRO A 35 7.73 17.48 -8.67
N GLU A 36 8.76 16.76 -9.14
CA GLU A 36 9.09 16.66 -10.56
C GLU A 36 8.38 15.51 -11.26
N THR A 37 7.46 14.82 -10.58
CA THR A 37 6.74 13.68 -11.14
C THR A 37 5.87 14.09 -12.33
N GLN A 38 5.95 13.30 -13.39
CA GLN A 38 5.08 13.44 -14.57
C GLN A 38 4.43 12.10 -14.89
N LYS A 39 3.29 12.17 -15.59
CA LYS A 39 2.44 10.99 -15.84
C LYS A 39 3.08 9.89 -16.67
N ASP A 40 4.07 10.25 -17.49
CA ASP A 40 4.75 9.32 -18.39
C ASP A 40 6.08 8.81 -17.86
N HIS A 41 6.43 9.16 -16.61
CA HIS A 41 7.69 8.71 -16.02
C HIS A 41 7.67 7.21 -15.76
N ASP A 42 8.82 6.56 -16.02
CA ASP A 42 9.02 5.13 -15.74
C ASP A 42 9.35 4.85 -14.28
N GLU A 43 9.69 5.88 -13.51
CA GLU A 43 9.90 5.81 -12.08
C GLU A 43 9.16 6.95 -11.40
N VAL A 44 8.40 6.61 -10.36
CA VAL A 44 7.66 7.59 -9.56
C VAL A 44 7.91 7.33 -8.08
N LEU A 45 8.32 8.38 -7.37
CA LEU A 45 8.58 8.32 -5.94
C LEU A 45 7.41 8.94 -5.17
N LEU A 46 6.89 8.19 -4.22
CA LEU A 46 5.90 8.65 -3.25
C LEU A 46 6.57 8.78 -1.90
N GLN A 47 6.61 10.00 -1.38
CA GLN A 47 7.24 10.32 -0.11
C GLN A 47 6.20 10.31 1.01
N GLY A 48 6.51 9.65 2.10
CA GLY A 48 5.61 9.53 3.24
C GLY A 48 6.34 8.96 4.44
N ARG A 49 5.60 8.41 5.39
CA ARG A 49 6.22 7.73 6.53
C ARG A 49 7.09 6.57 6.08
N VAL A 50 6.65 5.88 5.04
CA VAL A 50 7.44 4.91 4.30
C VAL A 50 7.48 5.40 2.86
N ASN A 51 8.67 5.53 2.31
CA ASN A 51 8.82 5.95 0.92
C ASN A 51 8.58 4.77 0.00
N LEU A 52 7.70 4.96 -0.98
CA LEU A 52 7.37 3.94 -1.97
C LEU A 52 7.87 4.40 -3.34
N LEU A 53 8.56 3.50 -4.03
CA LEU A 53 9.06 3.77 -5.37
C LEU A 53 8.35 2.84 -6.34
N PHE A 54 7.89 3.38 -7.47
CA PHE A 54 7.15 2.62 -8.47
C PHE A 54 7.95 2.63 -9.76
N ILE A 55 8.35 1.45 -10.22
CA ILE A 55 9.24 1.32 -11.38
C ILE A 55 8.54 0.48 -12.43
N LYS A 56 8.48 1.01 -13.66
CA LYS A 56 7.91 0.29 -14.79
C LYS A 56 8.79 -0.89 -15.16
N VAL A 57 8.17 -2.06 -15.29
CA VAL A 57 8.83 -3.28 -15.76
C VAL A 57 7.97 -3.93 -16.84
N PRO A 58 8.59 -4.72 -17.74
CA PRO A 58 7.82 -5.39 -18.80
C PRO A 58 7.03 -6.60 -18.30
N GLU A 59 7.45 -7.22 -17.20
CA GLU A 59 6.80 -8.42 -16.68
C GLU A 59 5.51 -8.05 -15.94
N GLY A 60 4.42 -8.78 -16.23
CA GLY A 60 3.19 -8.66 -15.45
C GLY A 60 3.27 -9.43 -14.14
N LYS A 61 2.39 -9.10 -13.22
CA LYS A 61 2.23 -9.86 -11.98
C LYS A 61 1.55 -11.19 -12.29
N SER A 62 2.17 -12.31 -11.92
CA SER A 62 1.67 -13.66 -12.22
C SER A 62 1.48 -14.54 -10.99
N THR A 63 2.11 -14.22 -9.87
CA THR A 63 2.02 -15.01 -8.64
C THR A 63 1.75 -14.10 -7.45
N LYS A 64 1.37 -14.72 -6.32
CA LYS A 64 1.18 -13.98 -5.08
C LYS A 64 2.49 -13.29 -4.66
N ASN A 65 2.41 -12.04 -4.23
CA ASN A 65 3.57 -11.33 -3.71
C ASN A 65 4.12 -12.02 -2.46
N ARG A 66 5.42 -12.12 -2.38
CA ARG A 66 6.08 -12.72 -1.22
C ARG A 66 6.24 -11.73 -0.07
N VAL A 67 6.19 -10.45 -0.38
CA VAL A 67 6.17 -9.35 0.60
C VAL A 67 4.90 -8.56 0.36
N HIS A 68 4.14 -8.27 1.41
CA HIS A 68 2.96 -7.42 1.31
C HIS A 68 2.95 -6.43 2.47
N LEU A 69 2.29 -5.30 2.24
CA LEU A 69 2.14 -4.29 3.27
C LEU A 69 0.91 -4.63 4.13
N ASP A 70 1.05 -4.46 5.44
CA ASP A 70 -0.07 -4.46 6.36
C ASP A 70 -0.33 -3.00 6.74
N VAL A 71 -1.55 -2.54 6.55
CA VAL A 71 -1.91 -1.15 6.78
C VAL A 71 -3.01 -1.05 7.82
N THR A 72 -3.03 0.07 8.54
CA THR A 72 -4.07 0.38 9.53
C THR A 72 -4.58 1.78 9.29
N GLY A 73 -5.81 2.04 9.75
CA GLY A 73 -6.32 3.40 9.76
C GLY A 73 -5.51 4.28 10.70
N THR A 74 -5.60 5.58 10.48
CA THR A 74 -5.03 6.61 11.34
C THR A 74 -6.14 7.57 11.76
N GLY A 75 -5.91 8.36 12.81
CA GLY A 75 -6.87 9.39 13.19
C GLY A 75 -8.21 8.87 13.69
N GLY A 76 -8.27 7.63 14.19
CA GLY A 76 -9.47 7.07 14.78
C GLY A 76 -10.38 6.28 13.84
N THR A 77 -10.01 6.16 12.57
CA THR A 77 -10.81 5.35 11.64
C THR A 77 -10.65 3.85 11.92
N THR A 78 -11.68 3.07 11.62
CA THR A 78 -11.66 1.63 11.83
C THR A 78 -11.17 0.89 10.59
N ARG A 79 -10.72 -0.36 10.80
CA ARG A 79 -10.38 -1.26 9.69
C ARG A 79 -11.49 -1.29 8.64
N ASP A 80 -12.74 -1.43 9.07
CA ASP A 80 -13.86 -1.58 8.15
C ASP A 80 -14.13 -0.29 7.37
N GLN A 81 -13.97 0.87 8.02
CA GLN A 81 -14.07 2.16 7.33
C GLN A 81 -12.96 2.30 6.29
N GLU A 82 -11.74 1.87 6.61
CA GLU A 82 -10.62 1.93 5.67
C GLU A 82 -10.80 1.00 4.48
N VAL A 83 -11.37 -0.20 4.70
CA VAL A 83 -11.70 -1.10 3.58
C VAL A 83 -12.65 -0.41 2.60
N GLU A 84 -13.70 0.22 3.10
CA GLU A 84 -14.67 0.91 2.24
C GLU A 84 -14.02 2.09 1.50
N ARG A 85 -13.17 2.86 2.18
CA ARG A 85 -12.47 3.98 1.55
C ARG A 85 -11.56 3.50 0.42
N LEU A 86 -10.80 2.43 0.65
CA LEU A 86 -9.89 1.86 -0.33
C LEU A 86 -10.62 1.27 -1.54
N LEU A 87 -11.78 0.65 -1.33
CA LEU A 87 -12.62 0.22 -2.44
C LEU A 87 -12.99 1.40 -3.34
N GLY A 88 -13.34 2.53 -2.74
CA GLY A 88 -13.65 3.75 -3.49
C GLY A 88 -12.46 4.32 -4.26
N LEU A 89 -11.24 4.02 -3.86
CA LEU A 89 -10.02 4.46 -4.54
C LEU A 89 -9.57 3.51 -5.66
N GLY A 90 -10.20 2.33 -5.78
CA GLY A 90 -9.86 1.38 -6.85
C GLY A 90 -9.27 0.05 -6.39
N ALA A 91 -9.14 -0.17 -5.08
CA ALA A 91 -8.76 -1.49 -4.57
C ALA A 91 -9.93 -2.46 -4.66
N THR A 92 -9.62 -3.75 -4.62
CA THR A 92 -10.64 -4.81 -4.57
C THR A 92 -10.35 -5.73 -3.39
N VAL A 93 -11.38 -6.46 -2.92
CA VAL A 93 -11.18 -7.46 -1.87
C VAL A 93 -10.69 -8.75 -2.52
N PHE A 94 -9.58 -9.28 -2.01
CA PHE A 94 -9.07 -10.59 -2.42
C PHE A 94 -9.57 -11.67 -1.47
N GLU A 95 -9.42 -11.45 -0.15
CA GLU A 95 -9.80 -12.45 0.83
C GLU A 95 -10.22 -11.76 2.14
N ASP A 96 -11.44 -11.99 2.57
CA ASP A 96 -11.96 -11.44 3.80
C ASP A 96 -11.68 -12.43 4.95
N ARG A 97 -10.80 -12.04 5.85
CA ARG A 97 -10.42 -12.82 7.02
C ARG A 97 -10.94 -12.22 8.32
N ARG A 98 -11.96 -11.38 8.24
CA ARG A 98 -12.57 -10.81 9.45
C ARG A 98 -13.29 -11.91 10.24
N LYS A 99 -13.19 -11.80 11.56
CA LYS A 99 -13.79 -12.78 12.49
C LYS A 99 -14.99 -12.18 13.20
N PRO A 100 -15.95 -13.04 13.63
CA PRO A 100 -17.14 -12.55 14.35
C PRO A 100 -16.82 -11.77 15.64
N ASN A 101 -15.66 -12.05 16.26
CA ASN A 101 -15.24 -11.35 17.49
C ASN A 101 -14.58 -9.97 17.21
N GLY A 102 -14.59 -9.52 15.95
CA GLY A 102 -13.98 -8.27 15.55
C GLY A 102 -12.50 -8.37 15.15
N GLY A 103 -11.89 -9.53 15.33
CA GLY A 103 -10.49 -9.73 14.93
C GLY A 103 -10.32 -9.96 13.44
N GLY A 104 -9.10 -10.30 13.04
CA GLY A 104 -8.76 -10.62 11.66
C GLY A 104 -8.47 -9.39 10.80
N TRP A 105 -8.41 -9.61 9.51
CA TRP A 105 -8.00 -8.60 8.53
C TRP A 105 -8.72 -8.82 7.20
N VAL A 106 -8.55 -7.88 6.28
CA VAL A 106 -9.02 -8.03 4.90
C VAL A 106 -7.81 -7.93 3.99
N THR A 107 -7.57 -8.96 3.18
CA THR A 107 -6.57 -8.90 2.13
C THR A 107 -7.20 -8.27 0.91
N MET A 108 -6.60 -7.17 0.45
CA MET A 108 -7.05 -6.43 -0.71
C MET A 108 -6.02 -6.48 -1.83
N LEU A 109 -6.44 -6.11 -3.01
CA LEU A 109 -5.55 -5.93 -4.15
C LEU A 109 -5.53 -4.45 -4.53
N ASP A 110 -4.34 -3.92 -4.79
CA ASP A 110 -4.22 -2.59 -5.36
C ASP A 110 -4.60 -2.64 -6.86
N PRO A 111 -4.60 -1.51 -7.57
CA PRO A 111 -5.01 -1.50 -8.98
C PRO A 111 -4.19 -2.39 -9.92
N GLU A 112 -2.99 -2.81 -9.52
CA GLU A 112 -2.19 -3.74 -10.31
C GLU A 112 -2.17 -5.15 -9.72
N GLY A 113 -3.03 -5.43 -8.76
CA GLY A 113 -3.17 -6.76 -8.19
C GLY A 113 -2.20 -7.10 -7.09
N ASN A 114 -1.48 -6.13 -6.53
CA ASN A 114 -0.59 -6.38 -5.40
C ASN A 114 -1.41 -6.59 -4.13
N GLU A 115 -1.15 -7.70 -3.44
CA GLU A 115 -1.82 -8.00 -2.18
C GLU A 115 -1.32 -7.08 -1.07
N PHE A 116 -2.26 -6.57 -0.29
CA PHE A 116 -1.97 -5.88 0.97
C PHE A 116 -3.10 -6.17 1.96
N CYS A 117 -2.79 -6.05 3.25
CA CYS A 117 -3.76 -6.41 4.28
C CYS A 117 -4.17 -5.18 5.07
N VAL A 118 -5.47 -5.01 5.28
CA VAL A 118 -6.02 -3.95 6.13
C VAL A 118 -6.33 -4.56 7.49
N CYS A 119 -5.65 -4.05 8.51
CA CYS A 119 -5.69 -4.57 9.87
C CYS A 119 -6.32 -3.56 10.81
N ARG A 120 -6.77 -4.03 11.99
CA ARG A 120 -7.23 -3.11 13.03
C ARG A 120 -6.04 -2.35 13.60
N ALA A 121 -6.22 -1.05 13.82
CA ALA A 121 -5.25 -0.24 14.54
C ALA A 121 -5.27 -0.59 16.04
N GLU A 122 -4.22 -0.19 16.75
CA GLU A 122 -4.12 -0.44 18.19
C GLU A 122 -5.35 0.05 18.96
N TYR A 123 -5.84 1.26 18.64
CA TYR A 123 -6.99 1.83 19.33
C TYR A 123 -8.29 1.06 19.10
N GLU A 124 -8.36 0.22 18.07
CA GLU A 124 -9.53 -0.63 17.81
C GLU A 124 -9.56 -1.88 18.69
N ARG A 125 -8.45 -2.18 19.35
CA ARG A 125 -8.28 -3.40 20.15
C ARG A 125 -8.54 -3.18 21.63
N ALA A 126 -8.79 -1.93 21.99
CA ALA A 126 -9.01 -1.54 23.37
C ALA A 126 -10.35 -2.05 23.91
#